data_ba04ab85f83bbcdac467e411f7d7eafa
#
_entry.id   ba04ab85f83bbcdac467e411f7d7eafa
#
_cell.length_a   1.000
_cell.length_b   1.000
_cell.length_c   1.000
_cell.angle_alpha   90.00
_cell.angle_beta   90.00
_cell.angle_gamma   90.00
#
_symmetry.space_group_name_H-M   'P 1'
#
loop_
_entity.id
_entity.type
_entity.pdbx_description
1 polymer ?
#
loop_
_entity_poly.entity_id
_entity_poly.type
_entity_poly.pdbx_seq_one_letter_code
_entity_poly.pdbx_strand_id
1 'polypeptide(L)'
;MTDIKKEQEREELHRAIWAIADELRGAVDGWDFKNYVLGTMFYRFISEDLTNYINQNEIEAGDADFDYAKMSDEDAEEAREGLIEEKGFFMLPSELFCNVCANAANDENLNERLERIFNNIEGSAKGSESEADFSGLFDDFDVNSNKLGATVAKRNERLAKLLNGVKDMNLGDINDHSIDAFGDAYEYLMGMYASGAGKSGGEFFTLPEVSVLLTRLGTVGKKEINKAYDSACGSGSLLLKCAELLGRDAVRNGFYGQEINITTYNLCRINMFLHKIGFDKFDIACEDTLTNPQHWDEEPFELIVSNPPYSVKWVGDGDATLINDPRFAPAGVLAPKSKADMAFIMHSLSWLAANGTAAIVCFPGIMYRGGAEQKIRKYLVDNNYVDAVIQLSGGLFFGTSIATCIMVLKKGKSDNKVMFIDASKECIKVTNNNKLTPENIDRIVDVFAKREDVAHFSHLADYAEISENDFNLSVSTYVEPEDTREKIDIKKLNTEIAEIVAREQVLRSEIDKIIVEIEV
;
A
#
# COMPACT_ATOMS: atom_id res chain seq x y z
N MET A 1 3.51 23.64 -16.47
CA MET A 1 2.89 24.53 -15.46
C MET A 1 1.98 23.77 -14.50
N THR A 2 1.26 22.75 -14.95
CA THR A 2 0.37 21.91 -14.12
C THR A 2 1.08 21.14 -13.00
N ASP A 3 2.27 20.59 -13.25
CA ASP A 3 2.98 19.76 -12.26
C ASP A 3 3.57 20.56 -11.11
N ILE A 4 4.09 21.77 -11.38
CA ILE A 4 4.65 22.67 -10.34
C ILE A 4 3.52 23.15 -9.40
N LYS A 5 2.33 23.42 -9.92
CA LYS A 5 1.18 23.85 -9.12
C LYS A 5 0.72 22.71 -8.21
N LYS A 6 0.62 21.49 -8.71
CA LYS A 6 0.27 20.29 -7.93
C LYS A 6 1.28 20.01 -6.82
N GLU A 7 2.56 20.18 -7.09
CA GLU A 7 3.61 19.97 -6.10
C GLU A 7 3.56 21.03 -4.99
N GLN A 8 3.27 22.29 -5.33
CA GLN A 8 3.05 23.35 -4.35
C GLN A 8 1.82 23.11 -3.46
N GLU A 9 0.71 22.69 -4.05
CA GLU A 9 -0.52 22.34 -3.32
C GLU A 9 -0.27 21.17 -2.33
N ARG A 10 0.48 20.14 -2.74
CA ARG A 10 0.90 19.05 -1.85
C ARG A 10 1.80 19.53 -0.70
N GLU A 11 2.78 20.39 -0.98
CA GLU A 11 3.64 20.95 0.07
C GLU A 11 2.87 21.81 1.09
N GLU A 12 1.86 22.55 0.66
CA GLU A 12 0.97 23.32 1.55
C GLU A 12 0.15 22.38 2.43
N LEU A 13 -0.40 21.32 1.86
CA LEU A 13 -1.12 20.30 2.57
C LEU A 13 -0.25 19.61 3.64
N HIS A 14 0.96 19.20 3.27
CA HIS A 14 1.93 18.59 4.20
C HIS A 14 2.26 19.54 5.38
N ARG A 15 2.44 20.84 5.10
CA ARG A 15 2.69 21.84 6.15
C ARG A 15 1.50 22.00 7.10
N ALA A 16 0.27 21.98 6.58
CA ALA A 16 -0.95 22.04 7.40
C ALA A 16 -1.09 20.82 8.32
N ILE A 17 -0.80 19.62 7.82
CA ILE A 17 -0.77 18.38 8.63
C ILE A 17 0.26 18.50 9.76
N TRP A 18 1.47 18.99 9.45
CA TRP A 18 2.50 19.20 10.47
C TRP A 18 2.09 20.25 11.53
N ALA A 19 1.39 21.31 11.14
CA ALA A 19 0.90 22.31 12.08
C ALA A 19 -0.08 21.69 13.10
N ILE A 20 -0.99 20.83 12.66
CA ILE A 20 -1.89 20.07 13.56
C ILE A 20 -1.07 19.14 14.47
N ALA A 21 -0.06 18.46 13.91
CA ALA A 21 0.81 17.59 14.71
C ALA A 21 1.55 18.36 15.82
N ASP A 22 2.01 19.57 15.52
CA ASP A 22 2.69 20.41 16.51
C ASP A 22 1.74 20.91 17.62
N GLU A 23 0.49 21.20 17.30
CA GLU A 23 -0.51 21.61 18.30
C GLU A 23 -0.92 20.48 19.27
N LEU A 24 -0.90 19.23 18.79
CA LEU A 24 -1.21 18.04 19.58
C LEU A 24 0.04 17.39 20.21
N ARG A 25 1.23 17.90 19.91
CA ARG A 25 2.51 17.36 20.37
C ARG A 25 2.58 17.28 21.90
N GLY A 26 3.03 16.11 22.38
CA GLY A 26 3.18 15.83 23.82
C GLY A 26 1.88 15.49 24.54
N ALA A 27 0.76 15.46 23.82
CA ALA A 27 -0.55 15.08 24.34
C ALA A 27 -0.98 13.70 23.84
N VAL A 28 -0.77 13.46 22.56
CA VAL A 28 -1.12 12.21 21.87
C VAL A 28 0.19 11.68 21.30
N ASP A 29 0.45 10.37 21.43
CA ASP A 29 1.63 9.81 20.79
C ASP A 29 1.45 9.75 19.27
N GLY A 30 2.57 9.55 18.56
CA GLY A 30 2.54 9.66 17.10
C GLY A 30 1.56 8.70 16.43
N TRP A 31 1.38 7.49 16.98
CA TRP A 31 0.49 6.48 16.40
C TRP A 31 -0.99 6.86 16.52
N ASP A 32 -1.39 7.30 17.70
CA ASP A 32 -2.78 7.72 17.96
C ASP A 32 -3.13 9.02 17.24
N PHE A 33 -2.18 9.96 17.12
CA PHE A 33 -2.36 11.21 16.38
C PHE A 33 -2.88 10.96 14.96
N LYS A 34 -2.31 9.99 14.25
CA LYS A 34 -2.75 9.61 12.91
C LYS A 34 -4.24 9.30 12.87
N ASN A 35 -4.74 8.47 13.79
CA ASN A 35 -6.14 8.06 13.82
C ASN A 35 -7.07 9.25 14.04
N TYR A 36 -6.68 10.19 14.90
CA TYR A 36 -7.47 11.40 15.14
C TYR A 36 -7.53 12.31 13.92
N VAL A 37 -6.41 12.54 13.24
CA VAL A 37 -6.40 13.37 12.02
C VAL A 37 -7.17 12.69 10.90
N LEU A 38 -6.94 11.39 10.66
CA LEU A 38 -7.64 10.65 9.61
C LEU A 38 -9.14 10.56 9.86
N GLY A 39 -9.58 10.26 11.09
CA GLY A 39 -11.00 10.23 11.44
C GLY A 39 -11.67 11.59 11.26
N THR A 40 -10.98 12.69 11.62
CA THR A 40 -11.51 14.04 11.42
C THR A 40 -11.55 14.43 9.93
N MET A 41 -10.53 14.08 9.16
CA MET A 41 -10.52 14.29 7.71
C MET A 41 -11.64 13.50 7.02
N PHE A 42 -11.84 12.25 7.43
CA PHE A 42 -12.91 11.42 6.91
C PHE A 42 -14.29 12.01 7.22
N TYR A 43 -14.51 12.44 8.46
CA TYR A 43 -15.75 13.12 8.85
C TYR A 43 -15.99 14.39 8.02
N ARG A 44 -14.94 15.20 7.78
CA ARG A 44 -15.03 16.35 6.88
C ARG A 44 -15.39 15.92 5.45
N PHE A 45 -14.71 14.91 4.92
CA PHE A 45 -14.91 14.42 3.56
C PHE A 45 -16.36 13.97 3.33
N ILE A 46 -16.88 13.04 4.16
CA ILE A 46 -18.24 12.53 3.97
C ILE A 46 -19.31 13.61 4.14
N SER A 47 -19.06 14.57 5.07
CA SER A 47 -19.93 15.72 5.25
C SER A 47 -19.97 16.64 4.02
N GLU A 48 -18.82 16.97 3.45
CA GLU A 48 -18.71 17.80 2.26
C GLU A 48 -19.22 17.06 1.01
N ASP A 49 -18.93 15.77 0.86
CA ASP A 49 -19.41 14.95 -0.27
C ASP A 49 -20.93 14.85 -0.29
N LEU A 50 -21.55 14.57 0.87
CA LEU A 50 -23.00 14.52 1.00
C LEU A 50 -23.64 15.89 0.69
N THR A 51 -23.12 16.96 1.29
CA THR A 51 -23.62 18.32 1.10
C THR A 51 -23.54 18.73 -0.37
N ASN A 52 -22.42 18.49 -1.02
CA ASN A 52 -22.23 18.84 -2.43
C ASN A 52 -23.17 18.02 -3.34
N TYR A 53 -23.33 16.73 -3.06
CA TYR A 53 -24.23 15.86 -3.82
C TYR A 53 -25.68 16.38 -3.77
N ILE A 54 -26.19 16.68 -2.57
CA ILE A 54 -27.56 17.18 -2.41
C ILE A 54 -27.73 18.56 -3.06
N ASN A 55 -26.81 19.50 -2.78
CA ASN A 55 -26.85 20.84 -3.34
C ASN A 55 -26.83 20.79 -4.88
N GLN A 56 -26.02 19.93 -5.48
CA GLN A 56 -25.93 19.82 -6.94
C GLN A 56 -27.23 19.29 -7.55
N ASN A 57 -27.84 18.29 -6.94
CA ASN A 57 -29.12 17.73 -7.39
C ASN A 57 -30.23 18.78 -7.32
N GLU A 58 -30.32 19.58 -6.25
CA GLU A 58 -31.32 20.62 -6.08
C GLU A 58 -31.10 21.80 -7.06
N ILE A 59 -29.84 22.19 -7.31
CA ILE A 59 -29.49 23.18 -8.31
C ILE A 59 -29.92 22.72 -9.72
N GLU A 60 -29.69 21.44 -10.06
CA GLU A 60 -30.14 20.85 -11.33
C GLU A 60 -31.68 20.76 -11.42
N ALA A 61 -32.35 20.58 -10.29
CA ALA A 61 -33.81 20.61 -10.18
C ALA A 61 -34.41 22.04 -10.29
N GLY A 62 -33.57 23.07 -10.22
CA GLY A 62 -33.95 24.48 -10.45
C GLY A 62 -33.89 25.39 -9.23
N ASP A 63 -33.44 24.91 -8.07
CA ASP A 63 -33.20 25.73 -6.88
C ASP A 63 -31.70 26.10 -6.77
N ALA A 64 -31.32 27.18 -7.45
CA ALA A 64 -29.93 27.64 -7.51
C ALA A 64 -29.35 28.15 -6.19
N ASP A 65 -30.19 28.50 -5.23
CA ASP A 65 -29.80 29.05 -3.92
C ASP A 65 -29.88 28.01 -2.80
N PHE A 66 -30.17 26.75 -3.11
CA PHE A 66 -30.28 25.69 -2.13
C PHE A 66 -28.95 25.40 -1.44
N ASP A 67 -29.02 25.25 -0.12
CA ASP A 67 -27.85 24.91 0.72
C ASP A 67 -28.29 23.94 1.83
N TYR A 68 -27.95 22.68 1.67
CA TYR A 68 -28.28 21.62 2.62
C TYR A 68 -27.78 21.95 4.05
N ALA A 69 -26.63 22.59 4.19
CA ALA A 69 -26.10 22.95 5.49
C ALA A 69 -26.95 23.99 6.27
N LYS A 70 -27.90 24.66 5.59
CA LYS A 70 -28.85 25.62 6.20
C LYS A 70 -30.26 25.05 6.38
N MET A 71 -30.51 23.86 5.88
CA MET A 71 -31.80 23.18 6.01
C MET A 71 -32.07 22.81 7.48
N SER A 72 -33.34 22.69 7.85
CA SER A 72 -33.67 22.17 9.19
C SER A 72 -33.47 20.65 9.26
N ASP A 73 -33.15 20.13 10.44
CA ASP A 73 -33.00 18.67 10.63
C ASP A 73 -34.32 17.94 10.36
N GLU A 74 -35.49 18.58 10.64
CA GLU A 74 -36.82 18.01 10.42
C GLU A 74 -37.11 17.82 8.91
N ASP A 75 -36.78 18.84 8.10
CA ASP A 75 -36.99 18.77 6.64
C ASP A 75 -36.00 17.79 6.00
N ALA A 76 -34.75 17.74 6.49
CA ALA A 76 -33.71 16.83 5.99
C ALA A 76 -34.04 15.35 6.23
N GLU A 77 -34.76 15.04 7.30
CA GLU A 77 -35.17 13.67 7.65
C GLU A 77 -36.06 13.01 6.57
N GLU A 78 -36.81 13.81 5.79
CA GLU A 78 -37.63 13.31 4.68
C GLU A 78 -36.80 12.67 3.55
N ALA A 79 -35.55 13.08 3.38
CA ALA A 79 -34.64 12.55 2.34
C ALA A 79 -33.81 11.35 2.80
N ARG A 80 -33.89 10.95 4.09
CA ARG A 80 -33.01 9.93 4.72
C ARG A 80 -32.95 8.64 3.92
N GLU A 81 -34.08 8.03 3.59
CA GLU A 81 -34.11 6.70 2.94
C GLU A 81 -33.44 6.75 1.55
N GLY A 82 -33.74 7.77 0.74
CA GLY A 82 -33.12 7.93 -0.58
C GLY A 82 -31.61 8.18 -0.52
N LEU A 83 -31.16 8.98 0.45
CA LEU A 83 -29.73 9.27 0.63
C LEU A 83 -28.95 8.04 1.11
N ILE A 84 -29.54 7.19 1.96
CA ILE A 84 -28.92 5.93 2.36
C ILE A 84 -28.80 4.98 1.16
N GLU A 85 -29.81 4.89 0.32
CA GLU A 85 -29.78 4.05 -0.88
C GLU A 85 -28.69 4.51 -1.86
N GLU A 86 -28.53 5.83 -2.04
CA GLU A 86 -27.62 6.40 -3.05
C GLU A 86 -26.18 6.60 -2.55
N LYS A 87 -26.01 7.03 -1.29
CA LYS A 87 -24.72 7.38 -0.70
C LYS A 87 -24.22 6.38 0.35
N GLY A 88 -25.07 5.47 0.80
CA GLY A 88 -24.78 4.47 1.82
C GLY A 88 -24.93 4.96 3.25
N PHE A 89 -25.17 6.26 3.49
CA PHE A 89 -25.29 6.85 4.83
C PHE A 89 -26.11 8.13 4.80
N PHE A 90 -26.46 8.60 6.00
CA PHE A 90 -27.18 9.86 6.18
C PHE A 90 -26.56 10.71 7.32
N MET A 91 -26.60 12.03 7.16
CA MET A 91 -26.21 13.00 8.19
C MET A 91 -27.22 14.14 8.20
N LEU A 92 -27.66 14.56 9.39
CA LEU A 92 -28.48 15.76 9.56
C LEU A 92 -27.67 17.03 9.31
N PRO A 93 -28.28 18.15 8.85
CA PRO A 93 -27.62 19.43 8.71
C PRO A 93 -26.86 19.89 9.96
N SER A 94 -27.43 19.71 11.17
CA SER A 94 -26.78 20.04 12.44
C SER A 94 -25.55 19.17 12.75
N GLU A 95 -25.38 18.04 12.08
CA GLU A 95 -24.29 17.09 12.24
C GLU A 95 -23.17 17.30 11.22
N LEU A 96 -23.37 18.15 10.22
CA LEU A 96 -22.35 18.43 9.20
C LEU A 96 -21.10 19.07 9.81
N PHE A 97 -19.95 18.69 9.30
CA PHE A 97 -18.65 19.16 9.78
C PHE A 97 -18.55 20.68 9.88
N CYS A 98 -19.03 21.43 8.88
CA CYS A 98 -19.03 22.90 8.88
C CYS A 98 -19.85 23.49 10.05
N ASN A 99 -21.04 22.92 10.34
CA ASN A 99 -21.93 23.38 11.39
C ASN A 99 -21.42 23.01 12.81
N VAL A 100 -20.75 21.85 12.95
CA VAL A 100 -20.08 21.46 14.18
C VAL A 100 -18.88 22.37 14.45
N CYS A 101 -18.04 22.62 13.45
CA CYS A 101 -16.88 23.50 13.57
C CYS A 101 -17.24 24.94 13.95
N ALA A 102 -18.39 25.45 13.49
CA ALA A 102 -18.82 26.82 13.78
C ALA A 102 -18.96 27.09 15.30
N ASN A 103 -19.24 26.06 16.10
CA ASN A 103 -19.46 26.20 17.54
C ASN A 103 -18.46 25.38 18.40
N ALA A 104 -17.53 24.66 17.79
CA ALA A 104 -16.66 23.69 18.47
C ALA A 104 -15.87 24.27 19.63
N ALA A 105 -15.37 25.51 19.50
CA ALA A 105 -14.56 26.19 20.53
C ALA A 105 -15.34 26.51 21.83
N ASN A 106 -16.66 26.60 21.74
CA ASN A 106 -17.55 26.96 22.85
C ASN A 106 -18.45 25.79 23.32
N ASP A 107 -18.32 24.64 22.69
CA ASP A 107 -19.14 23.46 23.02
C ASP A 107 -18.49 22.67 24.18
N GLU A 108 -19.05 22.82 25.37
CA GLU A 108 -18.58 22.10 26.58
C GLU A 108 -18.80 20.59 26.51
N ASN A 109 -19.68 20.11 25.60
CA ASN A 109 -20.03 18.71 25.39
C ASN A 109 -19.62 18.21 24.00
N LEU A 110 -18.59 18.82 23.40
CA LEU A 110 -18.14 18.52 22.04
C LEU A 110 -17.81 17.02 21.84
N ASN A 111 -17.16 16.38 22.82
CA ASN A 111 -16.86 14.96 22.79
C ASN A 111 -18.12 14.08 22.69
N GLU A 112 -19.12 14.33 23.52
CA GLU A 112 -20.39 13.59 23.50
C GLU A 112 -21.19 13.85 22.22
N ARG A 113 -21.12 15.09 21.72
CA ARG A 113 -21.74 15.45 20.45
C ARG A 113 -21.11 14.71 19.27
N LEU A 114 -19.79 14.67 19.18
CA LEU A 114 -19.07 13.95 18.12
C LEU A 114 -19.34 12.44 18.19
N GLU A 115 -19.27 11.84 19.40
CA GLU A 115 -19.61 10.41 19.58
C GLU A 115 -21.02 10.10 19.07
N ARG A 116 -22.01 10.94 19.40
CA ARG A 116 -23.37 10.76 18.90
C ARG A 116 -23.46 10.90 17.39
N ILE A 117 -22.75 11.86 16.79
CA ILE A 117 -22.72 12.06 15.33
C ILE A 117 -22.16 10.81 14.66
N PHE A 118 -21.02 10.28 15.12
CA PHE A 118 -20.40 9.09 14.54
C PHE A 118 -21.33 7.88 14.67
N ASN A 119 -21.92 7.67 15.83
CA ASN A 119 -22.93 6.62 16.04
C ASN A 119 -24.15 6.79 15.12
N ASN A 120 -24.59 8.02 14.85
CA ASN A 120 -25.72 8.29 13.96
C ASN A 120 -25.36 8.01 12.49
N ILE A 121 -24.15 8.34 12.06
CA ILE A 121 -23.66 8.03 10.70
C ILE A 121 -23.63 6.52 10.51
N GLU A 122 -22.95 5.78 11.38
CA GLU A 122 -22.88 4.31 11.32
C GLU A 122 -24.27 3.66 11.45
N GLY A 123 -25.07 4.16 12.38
CA GLY A 123 -26.43 3.67 12.63
C GLY A 123 -27.39 3.94 11.47
N SER A 124 -27.14 4.95 10.65
CA SER A 124 -27.96 5.25 9.48
C SER A 124 -27.86 4.17 8.40
N ALA A 125 -26.68 3.55 8.25
CA ALA A 125 -26.42 2.48 7.30
C ALA A 125 -26.99 1.12 7.75
N LYS A 126 -27.47 0.99 8.98
CA LYS A 126 -27.92 -0.29 9.52
C LYS A 126 -29.12 -0.85 8.76
N GLY A 127 -28.97 -2.09 8.27
CA GLY A 127 -30.00 -2.78 7.47
C GLY A 127 -29.98 -2.43 5.99
N SER A 128 -29.07 -1.56 5.54
CA SER A 128 -28.81 -1.26 4.12
C SER A 128 -27.66 -2.12 3.56
N GLU A 129 -27.41 -2.03 2.27
CA GLU A 129 -26.30 -2.71 1.60
C GLU A 129 -24.93 -2.21 2.08
N SER A 130 -24.85 -0.96 2.55
CA SER A 130 -23.63 -0.31 3.04
C SER A 130 -23.33 -0.56 4.53
N GLU A 131 -24.15 -1.34 5.27
CA GLU A 131 -23.96 -1.56 6.70
C GLU A 131 -22.55 -2.03 7.04
N ALA A 132 -22.02 -2.99 6.28
CA ALA A 132 -20.68 -3.52 6.50
C ALA A 132 -19.58 -2.46 6.30
N ASP A 133 -19.79 -1.50 5.39
CA ASP A 133 -18.79 -0.49 5.04
C ASP A 133 -18.76 0.66 6.05
N PHE A 134 -19.85 0.93 6.75
CA PHE A 134 -19.93 1.99 7.74
C PHE A 134 -19.82 1.51 9.19
N SER A 135 -20.13 0.26 9.50
CA SER A 135 -20.08 -0.26 10.87
C SER A 135 -18.67 -0.22 11.46
N GLY A 136 -18.50 0.40 12.65
CA GLY A 136 -17.24 0.51 13.38
C GLY A 136 -16.17 1.37 12.67
N LEU A 137 -16.56 2.21 11.74
CA LEU A 137 -15.62 3.01 10.93
C LEU A 137 -14.93 4.10 11.75
N PHE A 138 -15.59 4.58 12.80
CA PHE A 138 -15.06 5.57 13.74
C PHE A 138 -14.50 4.97 15.04
N ASP A 139 -14.45 3.63 15.21
CA ASP A 139 -13.99 2.99 16.46
C ASP A 139 -12.56 3.41 16.87
N ASP A 140 -11.69 3.62 15.91
CA ASP A 140 -10.31 4.07 16.15
C ASP A 140 -10.20 5.58 16.46
N PHE A 141 -11.31 6.33 16.37
CA PHE A 141 -11.42 7.75 16.68
C PHE A 141 -12.13 7.97 18.02
N ASP A 142 -11.57 7.44 19.11
CA ASP A 142 -12.14 7.58 20.48
C ASP A 142 -12.04 9.02 21.00
N VAL A 143 -13.11 9.79 20.84
CA VAL A 143 -13.24 11.18 21.30
C VAL A 143 -13.26 11.32 22.83
N ASN A 144 -13.48 10.22 23.56
CA ASN A 144 -13.50 10.17 25.02
C ASN A 144 -12.19 9.67 25.63
N SER A 145 -11.20 9.35 24.80
CA SER A 145 -9.92 8.82 25.23
C SER A 145 -9.17 9.76 26.19
N ASN A 146 -8.60 9.19 27.26
CA ASN A 146 -7.70 9.90 28.14
C ASN A 146 -6.41 10.39 27.46
N LYS A 147 -6.07 9.87 26.29
CA LYS A 147 -4.97 10.33 25.45
C LYS A 147 -5.20 11.76 24.96
N LEU A 148 -6.44 12.14 24.69
CA LEU A 148 -6.81 13.53 24.35
C LEU A 148 -6.75 14.46 25.56
N GLY A 149 -6.92 13.96 26.78
CA GLY A 149 -6.83 14.75 28.01
C GLY A 149 -7.49 14.07 29.19
N ALA A 150 -6.95 14.32 30.39
CA ALA A 150 -7.44 13.73 31.64
C ALA A 150 -8.81 14.26 32.06
N THR A 151 -9.28 15.38 31.50
CA THR A 151 -10.58 15.99 31.81
C THR A 151 -11.37 16.24 30.53
N VAL A 152 -12.71 16.26 30.62
CA VAL A 152 -13.60 16.59 29.50
C VAL A 152 -13.21 17.92 28.86
N ALA A 153 -12.99 18.96 29.66
CA ALA A 153 -12.60 20.28 29.14
C ALA A 153 -11.32 20.24 28.31
N LYS A 154 -10.30 19.46 28.73
CA LYS A 154 -9.05 19.30 27.96
C LYS A 154 -9.25 18.48 26.69
N ARG A 155 -10.11 17.44 26.74
CA ARG A 155 -10.46 16.68 25.53
C ARG A 155 -11.16 17.58 24.52
N ASN A 156 -12.17 18.34 24.96
CA ASN A 156 -12.92 19.24 24.08
C ASN A 156 -12.07 20.37 23.51
N GLU A 157 -11.15 20.94 24.28
CA GLU A 157 -10.15 21.91 23.77
C GLU A 157 -9.34 21.32 22.61
N ARG A 158 -8.84 20.09 22.75
CA ARG A 158 -8.04 19.43 21.71
C ARG A 158 -8.86 19.00 20.51
N LEU A 159 -10.06 18.48 20.72
CA LEU A 159 -10.99 18.15 19.63
C LEU A 159 -11.35 19.41 18.84
N ALA A 160 -11.62 20.55 19.50
CA ALA A 160 -11.90 21.79 18.82
C ALA A 160 -10.69 22.30 18.01
N LYS A 161 -9.47 22.17 18.53
CA LYS A 161 -8.23 22.49 17.78
C LYS A 161 -8.07 21.59 16.57
N LEU A 162 -8.28 20.28 16.74
CA LEU A 162 -8.20 19.29 15.66
C LEU A 162 -9.22 19.58 14.55
N LEU A 163 -10.49 19.82 14.91
CA LEU A 163 -11.54 20.19 13.95
C LEU A 163 -11.18 21.47 13.18
N ASN A 164 -10.73 22.51 13.89
CA ASN A 164 -10.34 23.77 13.24
C ASN A 164 -9.09 23.61 12.37
N GLY A 165 -8.08 22.85 12.83
CA GLY A 165 -6.90 22.55 12.03
C GLY A 165 -7.24 21.83 10.73
N VAL A 166 -8.11 20.81 10.80
CA VAL A 166 -8.58 20.09 9.61
C VAL A 166 -9.47 20.99 8.73
N LYS A 167 -10.32 21.84 9.32
CA LYS A 167 -11.13 22.83 8.59
C LYS A 167 -10.28 23.80 7.76
N ASP A 168 -9.17 24.24 8.33
CA ASP A 168 -8.28 25.23 7.70
C ASP A 168 -7.34 24.61 6.64
N MET A 169 -7.31 23.28 6.51
CA MET A 169 -6.59 22.62 5.44
C MET A 169 -7.23 22.95 4.09
N ASN A 170 -6.40 23.34 3.12
CA ASN A 170 -6.83 23.45 1.74
C ASN A 170 -6.88 22.07 1.09
N LEU A 171 -8.03 21.41 1.20
CA LEU A 171 -8.28 20.08 0.60
C LEU A 171 -8.93 20.18 -0.80
N GLY A 172 -8.92 21.39 -1.39
CA GLY A 172 -9.54 21.65 -2.68
C GLY A 172 -11.07 21.70 -2.62
N ASP A 173 -11.70 22.03 -3.74
CA ASP A 173 -13.12 21.79 -3.94
C ASP A 173 -13.30 20.33 -4.37
N ILE A 174 -14.24 19.60 -3.76
CA ILE A 174 -14.54 18.20 -4.12
C ILE A 174 -14.80 18.04 -5.63
N ASN A 175 -15.26 19.12 -6.27
CA ASN A 175 -15.53 19.16 -7.70
C ASN A 175 -14.33 19.66 -8.55
N ASP A 176 -13.26 20.17 -7.95
CA ASP A 176 -12.03 20.58 -8.67
C ASP A 176 -11.08 19.39 -8.82
N HIS A 177 -10.93 18.90 -10.05
CA HIS A 177 -10.17 17.71 -10.41
C HIS A 177 -8.64 17.91 -10.43
N SER A 178 -8.09 18.98 -9.85
CA SER A 178 -6.65 19.27 -9.95
C SER A 178 -5.78 18.30 -9.15
N ILE A 179 -6.16 17.97 -7.91
CA ILE A 179 -5.55 16.93 -7.06
C ILE A 179 -6.62 16.18 -6.26
N ASP A 180 -6.34 14.94 -5.89
CA ASP A 180 -7.09 14.20 -4.89
C ASP A 180 -6.53 14.56 -3.49
N ALA A 181 -6.86 15.75 -3.01
CA ALA A 181 -6.21 16.31 -1.82
C ALA A 181 -6.48 15.50 -0.54
N PHE A 182 -7.66 14.88 -0.42
CA PHE A 182 -7.96 13.98 0.70
C PHE A 182 -7.12 12.70 0.64
N GLY A 183 -7.04 12.08 -0.54
CA GLY A 183 -6.20 10.92 -0.77
C GLY A 183 -4.71 11.22 -0.62
N ASP A 184 -4.22 12.34 -1.18
CA ASP A 184 -2.83 12.79 -1.02
C ASP A 184 -2.48 13.04 0.48
N ALA A 185 -3.41 13.62 1.26
CA ALA A 185 -3.23 13.81 2.70
C ALA A 185 -3.17 12.48 3.45
N TYR A 186 -4.02 11.53 3.10
CA TYR A 186 -4.01 10.19 3.67
C TYR A 186 -2.69 9.47 3.37
N GLU A 187 -2.26 9.42 2.12
CA GLU A 187 -0.99 8.77 1.73
C GLU A 187 0.21 9.40 2.42
N TYR A 188 0.23 10.72 2.55
CA TYR A 188 1.29 11.43 3.27
C TYR A 188 1.33 11.04 4.74
N LEU A 189 0.19 11.05 5.44
CA LEU A 189 0.10 10.63 6.84
C LEU A 189 0.57 9.18 7.01
N MET A 190 0.11 8.27 6.16
CA MET A 190 0.52 6.87 6.23
C MET A 190 2.01 6.69 5.96
N GLY A 191 2.58 7.36 4.96
CA GLY A 191 4.01 7.33 4.66
C GLY A 191 4.88 7.87 5.79
N MET A 192 4.46 8.97 6.43
CA MET A 192 5.14 9.58 7.57
C MET A 192 5.20 8.61 8.78
N TYR A 193 4.10 7.89 9.05
CA TYR A 193 4.04 6.92 10.14
C TYR A 193 4.77 5.61 9.82
N ALA A 194 4.67 5.11 8.60
CA ALA A 194 5.39 3.93 8.18
C ALA A 194 6.91 4.11 8.33
N SER A 195 7.43 5.29 7.98
CA SER A 195 8.85 5.63 8.13
C SER A 195 9.30 5.71 9.60
N GLY A 196 8.42 6.15 10.51
CA GLY A 196 8.70 6.26 11.95
C GLY A 196 8.52 4.96 12.74
N ALA A 197 7.67 4.05 12.28
CA ALA A 197 7.32 2.81 12.97
C ALA A 197 8.29 1.64 12.71
N GLY A 198 9.33 1.82 11.90
CA GLY A 198 10.33 0.78 11.63
C GLY A 198 9.74 -0.46 10.96
N LYS A 199 10.00 -1.67 11.54
CA LYS A 199 9.50 -2.93 10.98
C LYS A 199 7.98 -2.99 10.86
N SER A 200 7.25 -2.48 11.84
CA SER A 200 5.78 -2.48 11.84
C SER A 200 5.19 -1.57 10.77
N GLY A 201 5.89 -0.51 10.37
CA GLY A 201 5.41 0.38 9.30
C GLY A 201 5.38 -0.27 7.92
N GLY A 202 6.36 -1.13 7.62
CA GLY A 202 6.42 -1.86 6.36
C GLY A 202 5.39 -2.99 6.22
N GLU A 203 4.74 -3.38 7.32
CA GLU A 203 3.69 -4.42 7.33
C GLU A 203 2.32 -3.85 6.92
N PHE A 204 2.12 -2.52 6.99
CA PHE A 204 0.83 -1.89 6.74
C PHE A 204 0.80 -0.98 5.49
N PHE A 205 1.95 -0.67 4.94
CA PHE A 205 2.07 0.30 3.86
C PHE A 205 3.02 -0.18 2.77
N THR A 206 2.49 -0.34 1.57
CA THR A 206 3.29 -0.61 0.37
C THR A 206 3.69 0.71 -0.29
N LEU A 207 4.96 0.82 -0.66
CA LEU A 207 5.49 2.03 -1.31
C LEU A 207 4.73 2.33 -2.61
N PRO A 208 4.36 3.58 -2.87
CA PRO A 208 3.60 3.97 -4.07
C PRO A 208 4.24 3.49 -5.37
N GLU A 209 5.56 3.59 -5.51
CA GLU A 209 6.29 3.14 -6.70
C GLU A 209 6.25 1.62 -6.91
N VAL A 210 6.22 0.83 -5.82
CA VAL A 210 6.04 -0.62 -5.90
C VAL A 210 4.60 -0.95 -6.29
N SER A 211 3.63 -0.22 -5.74
CA SER A 211 2.21 -0.36 -6.10
C SER A 211 1.98 -0.07 -7.60
N VAL A 212 2.62 0.97 -8.14
CA VAL A 212 2.62 1.27 -9.59
C VAL A 212 3.20 0.11 -10.38
N LEU A 213 4.34 -0.42 -9.96
CA LEU A 213 5.00 -1.54 -10.65
C LEU A 213 4.11 -2.79 -10.67
N LEU A 214 3.55 -3.20 -9.52
CA LEU A 214 2.65 -4.36 -9.42
C LEU A 214 1.43 -4.21 -10.32
N THR A 215 0.76 -3.06 -10.26
CA THR A 215 -0.41 -2.77 -11.09
C THR A 215 -0.07 -2.83 -12.57
N ARG A 216 1.02 -2.20 -13.01
CA ARG A 216 1.45 -2.21 -14.41
C ARG A 216 1.82 -3.61 -14.90
N LEU A 217 2.50 -4.42 -14.08
CA LEU A 217 2.79 -5.83 -14.41
C LEU A 217 1.50 -6.66 -14.54
N GLY A 218 0.55 -6.43 -13.64
CA GLY A 218 -0.73 -7.15 -13.62
C GLY A 218 -1.67 -6.77 -14.75
N THR A 219 -1.49 -5.59 -15.35
CA THR A 219 -2.40 -5.02 -16.35
C THR A 219 -1.79 -4.86 -17.75
N VAL A 220 -0.59 -5.44 -17.99
CA VAL A 220 0.02 -5.40 -19.34
C VAL A 220 -0.96 -5.91 -20.39
N GLY A 221 -1.23 -5.06 -21.40
CA GLY A 221 -2.15 -5.36 -22.49
C GLY A 221 -3.64 -5.22 -22.17
N LYS A 222 -4.00 -4.81 -20.96
CA LYS A 222 -5.38 -4.57 -20.53
C LYS A 222 -5.65 -3.09 -20.36
N LYS A 223 -6.84 -2.64 -20.77
CA LYS A 223 -7.34 -1.27 -20.54
C LYS A 223 -8.39 -1.21 -19.44
N GLU A 224 -9.04 -2.34 -19.18
CA GLU A 224 -10.08 -2.52 -18.19
C GLU A 224 -9.97 -3.94 -17.61
N ILE A 225 -10.47 -4.13 -16.42
CA ILE A 225 -10.53 -5.41 -15.72
C ILE A 225 -11.90 -5.59 -15.07
N ASN A 226 -12.29 -6.82 -14.81
CA ASN A 226 -13.55 -7.09 -14.14
C ASN A 226 -13.49 -6.75 -12.66
N LYS A 227 -12.60 -7.44 -11.92
CA LYS A 227 -12.41 -7.29 -10.46
C LYS A 227 -10.92 -7.26 -10.11
N ALA A 228 -10.55 -6.45 -9.12
CA ALA A 228 -9.22 -6.44 -8.50
C ALA A 228 -9.30 -7.01 -7.08
N TYR A 229 -8.28 -7.76 -6.65
CA TYR A 229 -8.21 -8.37 -5.33
C TYR A 229 -6.84 -8.23 -4.69
N ASP A 230 -6.82 -8.02 -3.37
CA ASP A 230 -5.63 -8.09 -2.52
C ASP A 230 -5.89 -8.97 -1.30
N SER A 231 -5.13 -10.06 -1.16
CA SER A 231 -5.27 -11.05 -0.09
C SER A 231 -4.77 -10.59 1.28
N ALA A 232 -4.08 -9.46 1.36
CA ALA A 232 -3.58 -8.82 2.58
C ALA A 232 -3.51 -7.32 2.34
N CYS A 233 -4.70 -6.70 2.18
CA CYS A 233 -4.84 -5.38 1.57
C CYS A 233 -4.26 -4.23 2.41
N GLY A 234 -4.00 -4.45 3.69
CA GLY A 234 -3.47 -3.40 4.55
C GLY A 234 -4.36 -2.16 4.51
N SER A 235 -3.78 -1.01 4.19
CA SER A 235 -4.52 0.26 4.03
C SER A 235 -5.20 0.43 2.65
N GLY A 236 -5.22 -0.59 1.80
CA GLY A 236 -5.86 -0.54 0.47
C GLY A 236 -5.04 0.17 -0.62
N SER A 237 -3.81 0.58 -0.33
CA SER A 237 -3.00 1.39 -1.26
C SER A 237 -2.73 0.71 -2.60
N LEU A 238 -2.60 -0.63 -2.64
CA LEU A 238 -2.43 -1.38 -3.89
C LEU A 238 -3.70 -1.33 -4.75
N LEU A 239 -4.88 -1.55 -4.16
CA LEU A 239 -6.17 -1.51 -4.85
C LEU A 239 -6.46 -0.09 -5.38
N LEU A 240 -6.19 0.93 -4.58
CA LEU A 240 -6.36 2.33 -4.99
C LEU A 240 -5.41 2.73 -6.10
N LYS A 241 -4.18 2.20 -6.12
CA LYS A 241 -3.25 2.45 -7.22
C LYS A 241 -3.75 1.82 -8.53
N CYS A 242 -4.48 0.70 -8.45
CA CYS A 242 -5.17 0.15 -9.63
C CYS A 242 -6.27 1.10 -10.13
N ALA A 243 -7.05 1.69 -9.22
CA ALA A 243 -8.07 2.68 -9.57
C ALA A 243 -7.47 3.95 -10.21
N GLU A 244 -6.34 4.42 -9.68
CA GLU A 244 -5.65 5.61 -10.21
C GLU A 244 -5.08 5.37 -11.62
N LEU A 245 -4.42 4.24 -11.85
CA LEU A 245 -3.71 3.96 -13.11
C LEU A 245 -4.65 3.51 -14.25
N LEU A 246 -5.69 2.75 -13.94
CA LEU A 246 -6.65 2.28 -14.94
C LEU A 246 -7.81 3.26 -15.14
N GLY A 247 -8.14 4.04 -14.12
CA GLY A 247 -9.40 4.77 -13.98
C GLY A 247 -10.41 3.95 -13.16
N ARG A 248 -11.18 4.62 -12.30
CA ARG A 248 -12.14 3.97 -11.38
C ARG A 248 -13.13 3.09 -12.12
N ASP A 249 -13.67 3.58 -13.24
CA ASP A 249 -14.65 2.87 -14.05
C ASP A 249 -14.06 1.70 -14.85
N ALA A 250 -12.74 1.64 -15.00
CA ALA A 250 -12.07 0.56 -15.70
C ALA A 250 -11.97 -0.73 -14.88
N VAL A 251 -12.23 -0.66 -13.56
CA VAL A 251 -12.45 -1.81 -12.68
C VAL A 251 -13.96 -1.99 -12.52
N ARG A 252 -14.57 -2.74 -13.44
CA ARG A 252 -16.04 -2.74 -13.66
C ARG A 252 -16.85 -3.18 -12.44
N ASN A 253 -16.44 -4.27 -11.80
CA ASN A 253 -17.17 -4.89 -10.69
C ASN A 253 -16.44 -4.74 -9.34
N GLY A 254 -15.53 -3.75 -9.24
CA GLY A 254 -15.01 -3.27 -7.97
C GLY A 254 -13.74 -3.92 -7.46
N PHE A 255 -13.42 -3.53 -6.23
CA PHE A 255 -12.19 -3.84 -5.53
C PHE A 255 -12.50 -4.72 -4.32
N TYR A 256 -11.76 -5.78 -4.16
CA TYR A 256 -11.95 -6.76 -3.09
C TYR A 256 -10.66 -6.89 -2.28
N GLY A 257 -10.79 -6.99 -0.99
CA GLY A 257 -9.63 -7.14 -0.12
C GLY A 257 -9.94 -7.87 1.18
N GLN A 258 -8.89 -8.39 1.80
CA GLN A 258 -9.02 -8.99 3.12
C GLN A 258 -7.87 -8.57 4.01
N GLU A 259 -8.16 -8.20 5.25
CA GLU A 259 -7.20 -7.72 6.24
C GLU A 259 -7.53 -8.34 7.60
N ILE A 260 -6.53 -8.85 8.31
CA ILE A 260 -6.74 -9.50 9.60
C ILE A 260 -6.83 -8.50 10.77
N ASN A 261 -6.19 -7.33 10.62
CA ASN A 261 -6.13 -6.32 11.68
C ASN A 261 -7.28 -5.33 11.55
N ILE A 262 -8.14 -5.26 12.58
CA ILE A 262 -9.35 -4.42 12.57
C ILE A 262 -9.06 -2.92 12.33
N THR A 263 -8.02 -2.36 12.97
CA THR A 263 -7.65 -0.95 12.77
C THR A 263 -7.19 -0.70 11.34
N THR A 264 -6.41 -1.60 10.76
CA THR A 264 -5.93 -1.48 9.37
C THR A 264 -7.08 -1.68 8.38
N TYR A 265 -8.00 -2.59 8.67
CA TYR A 265 -9.24 -2.78 7.93
C TYR A 265 -10.10 -1.49 7.91
N ASN A 266 -10.30 -0.83 9.07
CA ASN A 266 -11.00 0.45 9.15
C ASN A 266 -10.29 1.53 8.31
N LEU A 267 -8.96 1.60 8.40
CA LEU A 267 -8.17 2.52 7.59
C LEU A 267 -8.30 2.26 6.08
N CYS A 268 -8.41 1.00 5.67
CA CYS A 268 -8.63 0.65 4.27
C CYS A 268 -9.97 1.20 3.75
N ARG A 269 -11.07 0.97 4.48
CA ARG A 269 -12.41 1.47 4.12
C ARG A 269 -12.45 2.99 4.05
N ILE A 270 -11.90 3.68 5.06
CA ILE A 270 -11.75 5.14 5.05
C ILE A 270 -10.97 5.60 3.80
N ASN A 271 -9.89 4.90 3.47
CA ASN A 271 -9.06 5.21 2.32
C ASN A 271 -9.82 5.06 0.99
N MET A 272 -10.64 4.01 0.85
CA MET A 272 -11.51 3.83 -0.32
C MET A 272 -12.45 5.03 -0.49
N PHE A 273 -13.14 5.43 0.57
CA PHE A 273 -14.03 6.59 0.52
C PHE A 273 -13.28 7.89 0.20
N LEU A 274 -12.15 8.17 0.86
CA LEU A 274 -11.37 9.39 0.62
C LEU A 274 -10.90 9.51 -0.84
N HIS A 275 -10.69 8.37 -1.52
CA HIS A 275 -10.39 8.31 -2.95
C HIS A 275 -11.65 8.23 -3.83
N LYS A 276 -12.82 8.54 -3.28
CA LYS A 276 -14.12 8.58 -3.99
C LYS A 276 -14.50 7.22 -4.63
N ILE A 277 -14.13 6.11 -4.01
CA ILE A 277 -14.66 4.80 -4.35
C ILE A 277 -15.94 4.61 -3.52
N GLY A 278 -17.08 4.46 -4.18
CA GLY A 278 -18.37 4.26 -3.52
C GLY A 278 -18.47 2.90 -2.83
N PHE A 279 -19.36 2.79 -1.84
CA PHE A 279 -19.59 1.54 -1.10
C PHE A 279 -19.98 0.38 -2.02
N ASP A 280 -20.64 0.65 -3.15
CA ASP A 280 -21.03 -0.32 -4.18
C ASP A 280 -19.85 -0.83 -5.04
N LYS A 281 -18.64 -0.28 -4.86
CA LYS A 281 -17.45 -0.53 -5.67
C LYS A 281 -16.30 -1.18 -4.91
N PHE A 282 -16.44 -1.43 -3.62
CA PHE A 282 -15.44 -2.20 -2.87
C PHE A 282 -16.09 -3.13 -1.87
N ASP A 283 -15.43 -4.22 -1.57
CA ASP A 283 -15.78 -5.15 -0.50
C ASP A 283 -14.48 -5.57 0.22
N ILE A 284 -14.30 -5.06 1.42
CA ILE A 284 -13.13 -5.35 2.27
C ILE A 284 -13.62 -6.18 3.46
N ALA A 285 -13.02 -7.33 3.69
CA ALA A 285 -13.37 -8.21 4.80
C ALA A 285 -12.30 -8.20 5.90
N CYS A 286 -12.73 -8.25 7.16
CA CYS A 286 -11.84 -8.32 8.33
C CYS A 286 -11.74 -9.75 8.85
N GLU A 287 -10.84 -10.56 8.27
CA GLU A 287 -10.63 -11.97 8.65
C GLU A 287 -9.27 -12.51 8.17
N ASP A 288 -8.85 -13.66 8.70
CA ASP A 288 -7.65 -14.35 8.23
C ASP A 288 -7.89 -15.01 6.87
N THR A 289 -7.27 -14.48 5.84
CA THR A 289 -7.37 -14.96 4.44
C THR A 289 -7.03 -16.45 4.27
N LEU A 290 -6.08 -16.95 5.04
CA LEU A 290 -5.61 -18.33 4.85
C LEU A 290 -6.54 -19.35 5.50
N THR A 291 -7.19 -19.00 6.60
CA THR A 291 -8.05 -19.90 7.37
C THR A 291 -9.53 -19.62 7.24
N ASN A 292 -9.91 -18.37 6.98
CA ASN A 292 -11.29 -17.94 6.81
C ASN A 292 -11.45 -16.93 5.66
N PRO A 293 -11.23 -17.33 4.41
CA PRO A 293 -11.39 -16.44 3.24
C PRO A 293 -12.87 -16.09 3.04
N GLN A 294 -13.16 -14.82 2.77
CA GLN A 294 -14.53 -14.30 2.74
C GLN A 294 -15.11 -14.18 1.33
N HIS A 295 -14.30 -13.97 0.30
CA HIS A 295 -14.78 -13.69 -1.07
C HIS A 295 -14.90 -14.94 -1.95
N TRP A 296 -15.42 -16.07 -1.41
CA TRP A 296 -15.61 -17.31 -2.16
C TRP A 296 -16.59 -17.17 -3.32
N ASP A 297 -17.64 -16.38 -3.15
CA ASP A 297 -18.65 -16.18 -4.19
C ASP A 297 -18.26 -15.10 -5.21
N GLU A 298 -17.19 -14.34 -4.92
CA GLU A 298 -16.70 -13.25 -5.75
C GLU A 298 -15.58 -13.66 -6.70
N GLU A 299 -14.91 -14.80 -6.45
CA GLU A 299 -13.91 -15.32 -7.39
C GLU A 299 -14.52 -15.71 -8.75
N PRO A 300 -13.77 -15.70 -9.85
CA PRO A 300 -12.35 -15.37 -9.95
C PRO A 300 -12.06 -13.90 -10.20
N PHE A 301 -10.82 -13.47 -9.88
CA PHE A 301 -10.33 -12.11 -10.06
C PHE A 301 -9.41 -12.00 -11.28
N GLU A 302 -9.58 -10.94 -12.09
CA GLU A 302 -8.72 -10.70 -13.26
C GLU A 302 -7.40 -10.03 -12.91
N LEU A 303 -7.35 -9.29 -11.82
CA LEU A 303 -6.15 -8.68 -11.27
C LEU A 303 -6.03 -9.07 -9.79
N ILE A 304 -4.89 -9.65 -9.44
CA ILE A 304 -4.51 -9.83 -8.04
C ILE A 304 -3.18 -9.09 -7.83
N VAL A 305 -3.19 -8.13 -6.93
CA VAL A 305 -1.98 -7.42 -6.47
C VAL A 305 -1.88 -7.57 -4.97
N SER A 306 -0.74 -8.00 -4.46
CA SER A 306 -0.62 -8.20 -3.02
C SER A 306 0.83 -8.05 -2.55
N ASN A 307 0.99 -7.52 -1.35
CA ASN A 307 2.22 -7.53 -0.60
C ASN A 307 1.98 -8.20 0.77
N PRO A 308 1.81 -9.53 0.78
CA PRO A 308 1.48 -10.26 2.01
C PRO A 308 2.63 -10.22 3.02
N PRO A 309 2.36 -10.41 4.33
CA PRO A 309 3.38 -10.37 5.37
C PRO A 309 4.42 -11.49 5.18
N TYR A 310 5.72 -11.11 5.29
CA TYR A 310 6.82 -12.06 5.02
C TYR A 310 7.10 -12.99 6.21
N SER A 311 7.22 -14.28 5.90
CA SER A 311 7.68 -15.31 6.84
C SER A 311 6.89 -15.34 8.17
N VAL A 312 5.60 -15.03 8.13
CA VAL A 312 4.71 -15.14 9.29
C VAL A 312 4.33 -16.59 9.56
N LYS A 313 4.09 -16.89 10.82
CA LYS A 313 3.54 -18.20 11.21
C LYS A 313 2.06 -18.24 10.87
N TRP A 314 1.59 -19.41 10.45
CA TRP A 314 0.18 -19.70 10.22
C TRP A 314 -0.16 -21.10 10.75
N VAL A 315 -1.45 -21.49 10.70
CA VAL A 315 -1.88 -22.78 11.22
C VAL A 315 -1.31 -23.96 10.44
N GLY A 316 -1.19 -23.86 9.12
CA GLY A 316 -0.60 -24.87 8.23
C GLY A 316 -1.16 -26.27 8.48
N ASP A 317 -0.26 -27.27 8.62
CA ASP A 317 -0.62 -28.67 8.94
C ASP A 317 -1.14 -28.88 10.38
N GLY A 318 -1.30 -27.84 11.16
CA GLY A 318 -2.01 -27.87 12.45
C GLY A 318 -3.50 -28.01 12.30
N ASP A 319 -4.05 -27.59 11.16
CA ASP A 319 -5.42 -27.87 10.76
C ASP A 319 -5.43 -28.95 9.66
N ALA A 320 -5.91 -30.13 10.02
CA ALA A 320 -5.95 -31.28 9.11
C ALA A 320 -6.90 -31.09 7.92
N THR A 321 -7.78 -30.09 7.95
CA THR A 321 -8.72 -29.82 6.84
C THR A 321 -8.05 -29.07 5.70
N LEU A 322 -7.03 -28.25 5.98
CA LEU A 322 -6.38 -27.40 4.99
C LEU A 322 -5.67 -28.18 3.87
N ILE A 323 -5.22 -29.40 4.13
CA ILE A 323 -4.62 -30.24 3.07
C ILE A 323 -5.63 -30.59 1.96
N ASN A 324 -6.92 -30.57 2.27
CA ASN A 324 -8.01 -30.82 1.33
C ASN A 324 -8.69 -29.54 0.84
N ASP A 325 -8.26 -28.38 1.34
CA ASP A 325 -8.75 -27.08 0.86
C ASP A 325 -8.40 -26.92 -0.63
N PRO A 326 -9.38 -26.58 -1.49
CA PRO A 326 -9.17 -26.49 -2.94
C PRO A 326 -8.09 -25.48 -3.34
N ARG A 327 -7.75 -24.52 -2.49
CA ARG A 327 -6.65 -23.57 -2.72
C ARG A 327 -5.28 -24.23 -2.58
N PHE A 328 -5.11 -25.20 -1.68
CA PHE A 328 -3.81 -25.79 -1.32
C PHE A 328 -3.65 -27.23 -1.79
N ALA A 329 -4.74 -28.00 -1.84
CA ALA A 329 -4.76 -29.42 -2.21
C ALA A 329 -4.02 -29.74 -3.53
N PRO A 330 -4.09 -28.91 -4.59
CA PRO A 330 -3.45 -29.23 -5.88
C PRO A 330 -1.94 -29.38 -5.82
N ALA A 331 -1.25 -28.71 -4.89
CA ALA A 331 0.20 -28.86 -4.70
C ALA A 331 0.58 -30.15 -3.92
N GLY A 332 -0.40 -30.85 -3.33
CA GLY A 332 -0.18 -32.06 -2.53
C GLY A 332 0.60 -31.84 -1.23
N VAL A 333 0.85 -30.59 -0.86
CA VAL A 333 1.61 -30.21 0.34
C VAL A 333 1.22 -28.80 0.78
N LEU A 334 1.14 -28.57 2.10
CA LEU A 334 0.94 -27.24 2.66
C LEU A 334 2.28 -26.48 2.77
N ALA A 335 2.21 -25.15 2.70
CA ALA A 335 3.32 -24.30 3.06
C ALA A 335 3.77 -24.55 4.52
N PRO A 336 5.07 -24.36 4.85
CA PRO A 336 5.56 -24.59 6.21
C PRO A 336 4.81 -23.72 7.24
N LYS A 337 4.43 -24.30 8.41
CA LYS A 337 3.80 -23.58 9.52
C LYS A 337 4.52 -22.29 9.94
N SER A 338 5.83 -22.29 9.81
CA SER A 338 6.66 -21.15 10.20
C SER A 338 6.68 -20.03 9.16
N LYS A 339 6.09 -20.25 7.96
CA LYS A 339 6.19 -19.34 6.80
C LYS A 339 4.99 -19.50 5.89
N ALA A 340 4.06 -18.55 5.98
CA ALA A 340 2.82 -18.55 5.21
C ALA A 340 3.00 -18.10 3.75
N ASP A 341 4.19 -17.62 3.36
CA ASP A 341 4.44 -16.97 2.07
C ASP A 341 3.85 -17.77 0.89
N MET A 342 4.16 -19.08 0.79
CA MET A 342 3.64 -19.93 -0.28
C MET A 342 2.13 -20.23 -0.16
N ALA A 343 1.53 -20.08 1.02
CA ALA A 343 0.09 -20.23 1.18
C ALA A 343 -0.65 -19.04 0.55
N PHE A 344 -0.15 -17.83 0.70
CA PHE A 344 -0.69 -16.64 -0.01
C PHE A 344 -0.55 -16.76 -1.53
N ILE A 345 0.56 -17.32 -2.02
CA ILE A 345 0.76 -17.59 -3.45
C ILE A 345 -0.28 -18.60 -3.98
N MET A 346 -0.49 -19.70 -3.26
CA MET A 346 -1.46 -20.72 -3.64
C MET A 346 -2.91 -20.22 -3.56
N HIS A 347 -3.24 -19.43 -2.54
CA HIS A 347 -4.53 -18.76 -2.42
C HIS A 347 -4.77 -17.84 -3.62
N SER A 348 -3.84 -16.95 -3.93
CA SER A 348 -3.93 -16.03 -5.05
C SER A 348 -4.06 -16.77 -6.39
N LEU A 349 -3.30 -17.83 -6.60
CA LEU A 349 -3.42 -18.65 -7.80
C LEU A 349 -4.81 -19.30 -7.92
N SER A 350 -5.33 -19.83 -6.81
CA SER A 350 -6.65 -20.47 -6.82
C SER A 350 -7.72 -19.49 -7.30
N TRP A 351 -7.74 -18.29 -6.75
CA TRP A 351 -8.74 -17.27 -7.05
C TRP A 351 -8.47 -16.45 -8.31
N LEU A 352 -7.36 -16.70 -8.99
CA LEU A 352 -7.02 -16.00 -10.23
C LEU A 352 -7.91 -16.47 -11.39
N ALA A 353 -8.45 -15.53 -12.17
CA ALA A 353 -9.18 -15.82 -13.39
C ALA A 353 -8.29 -16.48 -14.47
N ALA A 354 -8.89 -17.21 -15.41
CA ALA A 354 -8.17 -17.84 -16.50
C ALA A 354 -7.38 -16.83 -17.37
N ASN A 355 -7.93 -15.61 -17.57
CA ASN A 355 -7.30 -14.48 -18.26
C ASN A 355 -6.63 -13.50 -17.28
N GLY A 356 -6.57 -13.85 -15.99
CA GLY A 356 -6.05 -13.01 -14.93
C GLY A 356 -4.53 -13.00 -14.83
N THR A 357 -4.03 -11.96 -14.13
CA THR A 357 -2.62 -11.84 -13.75
C THR A 357 -2.53 -11.52 -12.27
N ALA A 358 -1.70 -12.27 -11.53
CA ALA A 358 -1.36 -11.96 -10.15
C ALA A 358 0.09 -11.46 -10.07
N ALA A 359 0.31 -10.31 -9.44
CA ALA A 359 1.63 -9.75 -9.17
C ALA A 359 1.81 -9.62 -7.65
N ILE A 360 2.68 -10.42 -7.08
CA ILE A 360 2.79 -10.61 -5.63
C ILE A 360 4.21 -10.33 -5.17
N VAL A 361 4.37 -9.44 -4.19
CA VAL A 361 5.67 -9.23 -3.55
C VAL A 361 6.01 -10.40 -2.65
N CYS A 362 7.23 -10.88 -2.76
CA CYS A 362 7.67 -12.08 -2.09
C CYS A 362 9.00 -11.90 -1.37
N PHE A 363 9.16 -12.62 -0.26
CA PHE A 363 10.47 -12.81 0.35
C PHE A 363 11.33 -13.74 -0.55
N PRO A 364 12.58 -13.36 -0.90
CA PRO A 364 13.36 -14.11 -1.89
C PRO A 364 13.62 -15.58 -1.50
N GLY A 365 13.62 -15.89 -0.21
CA GLY A 365 13.83 -17.26 0.27
C GLY A 365 12.87 -18.30 -0.30
N ILE A 366 11.64 -17.93 -0.64
CA ILE A 366 10.67 -18.86 -1.23
C ILE A 366 11.09 -19.35 -2.62
N MET A 367 11.99 -18.62 -3.28
CA MET A 367 12.45 -18.95 -4.64
C MET A 367 13.44 -20.12 -4.66
N TYR A 368 14.16 -20.42 -3.55
CA TYR A 368 15.23 -21.43 -3.55
C TYR A 368 15.17 -22.44 -2.40
N ARG A 369 14.39 -22.20 -1.34
CA ARG A 369 14.32 -23.14 -0.21
C ARG A 369 13.77 -24.49 -0.66
N GLY A 370 14.28 -25.56 -0.05
CA GLY A 370 13.84 -26.94 -0.28
C GLY A 370 12.54 -27.31 0.46
N GLY A 371 12.24 -28.60 0.47
CA GLY A 371 11.10 -29.16 1.21
C GLY A 371 9.74 -28.82 0.60
N ALA A 372 8.79 -28.36 1.42
CA ALA A 372 7.43 -28.05 0.97
C ALA A 372 7.41 -26.89 -0.04
N GLU A 373 8.21 -25.85 0.18
CA GLU A 373 8.30 -24.70 -0.72
C GLU A 373 8.80 -25.13 -2.12
N GLN A 374 9.76 -26.04 -2.22
CA GLN A 374 10.23 -26.59 -3.50
C GLN A 374 9.14 -27.39 -4.22
N LYS A 375 8.36 -28.20 -3.49
CA LYS A 375 7.24 -28.96 -4.09
C LYS A 375 6.16 -28.04 -4.64
N ILE A 376 5.87 -26.96 -3.93
CA ILE A 376 4.91 -25.95 -4.41
C ILE A 376 5.46 -25.24 -5.66
N ARG A 377 6.74 -24.80 -5.68
CA ARG A 377 7.36 -24.23 -6.88
C ARG A 377 7.30 -25.19 -8.07
N LYS A 378 7.62 -26.47 -7.82
CA LYS A 378 7.52 -27.50 -8.87
C LYS A 378 6.08 -27.57 -9.41
N TYR A 379 5.07 -27.62 -8.54
CA TYR A 379 3.68 -27.59 -8.95
C TYR A 379 3.34 -26.37 -9.80
N LEU A 380 3.77 -25.17 -9.39
CA LEU A 380 3.53 -23.94 -10.12
C LEU A 380 4.16 -23.94 -11.53
N VAL A 381 5.39 -24.43 -11.65
CA VAL A 381 6.12 -24.50 -12.93
C VAL A 381 5.58 -25.63 -13.81
N ASP A 382 5.33 -26.82 -13.27
CA ASP A 382 4.78 -27.98 -14.02
C ASP A 382 3.42 -27.66 -14.68
N ASN A 383 2.62 -26.79 -14.01
CA ASN A 383 1.32 -26.36 -14.51
C ASN A 383 1.38 -25.03 -15.27
N ASN A 384 2.56 -24.53 -15.57
CA ASN A 384 2.79 -23.31 -16.35
C ASN A 384 2.15 -22.04 -15.75
N TYR A 385 2.14 -21.90 -14.43
CA TYR A 385 1.53 -20.75 -13.75
C TYR A 385 2.49 -19.59 -13.50
N VAL A 386 3.80 -19.83 -13.38
CA VAL A 386 4.79 -18.77 -13.19
C VAL A 386 5.07 -18.07 -14.51
N ASP A 387 4.79 -16.78 -14.60
CA ASP A 387 5.05 -15.97 -15.80
C ASP A 387 6.38 -15.22 -15.71
N ALA A 388 6.65 -14.62 -14.54
CA ALA A 388 7.93 -13.96 -14.30
C ALA A 388 8.32 -13.97 -12.81
N VAL A 389 9.64 -13.82 -12.58
CA VAL A 389 10.20 -13.48 -11.27
C VAL A 389 11.12 -12.28 -11.44
N ILE A 390 10.88 -11.21 -10.67
CA ILE A 390 11.59 -9.93 -10.77
C ILE A 390 12.28 -9.66 -9.44
N GLN A 391 13.61 -9.59 -9.43
CA GLN A 391 14.40 -9.22 -8.26
C GLN A 391 14.41 -7.70 -8.12
N LEU A 392 14.01 -7.18 -6.96
CA LEU A 392 14.06 -5.75 -6.66
C LEU A 392 15.33 -5.38 -5.90
N SER A 393 15.65 -4.09 -5.86
CA SER A 393 16.73 -3.54 -5.05
C SER A 393 16.49 -3.76 -3.55
N GLY A 394 17.56 -4.02 -2.80
CA GLY A 394 17.49 -4.01 -1.33
C GLY A 394 17.22 -2.61 -0.79
N GLY A 395 16.67 -2.52 0.44
CA GLY A 395 16.42 -1.24 1.10
C GLY A 395 15.35 -0.36 0.43
N LEU A 396 14.46 -0.96 -0.37
CA LEU A 396 13.24 -0.27 -0.85
C LEU A 396 12.22 -0.15 0.27
N PHE A 397 11.89 -1.25 0.94
CA PHE A 397 10.84 -1.29 1.95
C PHE A 397 11.31 -0.75 3.31
N PHE A 398 10.40 -0.09 4.03
CA PHE A 398 10.68 0.41 5.37
C PHE A 398 11.04 -0.73 6.34
N GLY A 399 11.99 -0.48 7.22
CA GLY A 399 12.39 -1.42 8.29
C GLY A 399 13.12 -2.68 7.84
N THR A 400 13.43 -2.84 6.55
CA THR A 400 14.22 -3.97 6.04
C THR A 400 15.23 -3.53 4.98
N SER A 401 16.44 -4.10 5.05
CA SER A 401 17.45 -3.97 3.98
C SER A 401 17.38 -5.12 2.97
N ILE A 402 16.45 -6.07 3.16
CA ILE A 402 16.34 -7.27 2.33
C ILE A 402 15.84 -6.87 0.94
N ALA A 403 16.51 -7.39 -0.08
CA ALA A 403 16.04 -7.30 -1.45
C ALA A 403 14.83 -8.24 -1.63
N THR A 404 13.66 -7.69 -1.91
CA THR A 404 12.44 -8.47 -2.19
C THR A 404 12.39 -8.88 -3.66
N CYS A 405 11.43 -9.73 -4.01
CA CYS A 405 11.14 -10.06 -5.41
C CYS A 405 9.64 -10.00 -5.68
N ILE A 406 9.27 -9.91 -6.94
CA ILE A 406 7.88 -10.02 -7.39
C ILE A 406 7.73 -11.34 -8.15
N MET A 407 6.72 -12.14 -7.79
CA MET A 407 6.28 -13.28 -8.57
C MET A 407 5.04 -12.87 -9.37
N VAL A 408 5.10 -13.07 -10.67
CA VAL A 408 3.95 -12.87 -11.56
C VAL A 408 3.38 -14.22 -11.97
N LEU A 409 2.09 -14.42 -11.68
CA LEU A 409 1.36 -15.64 -12.03
C LEU A 409 0.32 -15.37 -13.10
N LYS A 410 0.14 -16.33 -14.02
CA LYS A 410 -0.92 -16.35 -15.04
C LYS A 410 -1.40 -17.78 -15.26
N LYS A 411 -2.71 -17.96 -15.47
CA LYS A 411 -3.29 -19.26 -15.86
C LYS A 411 -3.30 -19.49 -17.38
N GLY A 412 -3.52 -18.45 -18.15
CA GLY A 412 -3.66 -18.52 -19.62
C GLY A 412 -2.40 -18.13 -20.38
N LYS A 413 -1.24 -18.75 -20.08
CA LYS A 413 0.00 -18.50 -20.82
C LYS A 413 0.00 -19.24 -22.17
N SER A 414 0.59 -18.59 -23.19
CA SER A 414 0.72 -19.17 -24.53
C SER A 414 1.98 -20.03 -24.72
N ASP A 415 2.97 -19.88 -23.85
CA ASP A 415 4.23 -20.64 -23.84
C ASP A 415 4.54 -21.19 -22.44
N ASN A 416 5.57 -22.01 -22.33
CA ASN A 416 6.03 -22.61 -21.08
C ASN A 416 7.33 -21.98 -20.55
N LYS A 417 7.54 -20.69 -20.84
CA LYS A 417 8.74 -19.97 -20.45
C LYS A 417 8.47 -19.06 -19.26
N VAL A 418 9.48 -18.84 -18.43
CA VAL A 418 9.45 -17.94 -17.28
C VAL A 418 10.46 -16.81 -17.51
N MET A 419 10.01 -15.57 -17.33
CA MET A 419 10.87 -14.38 -17.44
C MET A 419 11.54 -14.07 -16.10
N PHE A 420 12.86 -14.04 -16.07
CA PHE A 420 13.64 -13.60 -14.91
C PHE A 420 14.21 -12.21 -15.18
N ILE A 421 14.00 -11.26 -14.24
CA ILE A 421 14.48 -9.87 -14.38
C ILE A 421 15.27 -9.48 -13.13
N ASP A 422 16.53 -9.09 -13.30
CA ASP A 422 17.35 -8.52 -12.23
C ASP A 422 17.24 -6.99 -12.23
N ALA A 423 16.27 -6.49 -11.49
CA ALA A 423 16.09 -5.06 -11.24
C ALA A 423 16.78 -4.60 -9.94
N SER A 424 17.75 -5.35 -9.43
CA SER A 424 18.43 -5.01 -8.16
C SER A 424 19.21 -3.69 -8.23
N LYS A 425 19.61 -3.27 -9.43
CA LYS A 425 20.29 -1.98 -9.69
C LYS A 425 19.34 -0.86 -10.14
N GLU A 426 18.07 -1.18 -10.42
CA GLU A 426 17.04 -0.23 -10.85
C GLU A 426 16.50 0.56 -9.65
N CYS A 427 17.26 1.52 -9.18
CA CYS A 427 16.84 2.40 -8.10
C CYS A 427 17.75 3.63 -8.01
N ILE A 428 17.28 4.65 -7.33
CA ILE A 428 18.08 5.77 -6.85
C ILE A 428 18.15 5.73 -5.33
N LYS A 429 19.24 6.22 -4.75
CA LYS A 429 19.37 6.34 -3.31
C LYS A 429 18.79 7.67 -2.84
N VAL A 430 17.79 7.60 -1.95
CA VAL A 430 17.18 8.77 -1.32
C VAL A 430 17.40 8.65 0.19
N THR A 431 18.29 9.47 0.74
CA THR A 431 18.73 9.42 2.13
C THR A 431 19.20 8.01 2.55
N ASN A 432 18.43 7.29 3.36
CA ASN A 432 18.79 5.96 3.87
C ASN A 432 18.15 4.80 3.08
N ASN A 433 17.18 5.08 2.22
CA ASN A 433 16.42 4.08 1.46
C ASN A 433 16.69 4.21 -0.04
N ASN A 434 16.45 3.13 -0.76
CA ASN A 434 16.38 3.14 -2.21
C ASN A 434 14.95 3.45 -2.66
N LYS A 435 14.81 4.03 -3.86
CA LYS A 435 13.52 4.36 -4.47
C LYS A 435 13.52 3.98 -5.95
N LEU A 436 12.40 3.42 -6.44
CA LEU A 436 12.18 3.23 -7.87
C LEU A 436 11.77 4.57 -8.51
N THR A 437 12.38 4.90 -9.63
CA THR A 437 11.93 6.04 -10.46
C THR A 437 10.92 5.56 -11.51
N PRO A 438 10.14 6.47 -12.14
CA PRO A 438 9.30 6.12 -13.28
C PRO A 438 10.06 5.41 -14.39
N GLU A 439 11.30 5.85 -14.70
CA GLU A 439 12.14 5.26 -15.73
C GLU A 439 12.58 3.82 -15.37
N ASN A 440 12.84 3.54 -14.08
CA ASN A 440 13.15 2.19 -13.62
C ASN A 440 11.92 1.27 -13.81
N ILE A 441 10.74 1.76 -13.45
CA ILE A 441 9.47 1.03 -13.61
C ILE A 441 9.20 0.78 -15.10
N ASP A 442 9.36 1.79 -15.95
CA ASP A 442 9.18 1.69 -17.40
C ASP A 442 10.07 0.59 -17.98
N ARG A 443 11.38 0.60 -17.63
CA ARG A 443 12.33 -0.40 -18.09
C ARG A 443 11.93 -1.83 -17.70
N ILE A 444 11.55 -2.03 -16.45
CA ILE A 444 11.13 -3.34 -15.95
C ILE A 444 9.87 -3.83 -16.69
N VAL A 445 8.86 -2.96 -16.80
CA VAL A 445 7.58 -3.31 -17.45
C VAL A 445 7.76 -3.53 -18.94
N ASP A 446 8.58 -2.74 -19.63
CA ASP A 446 8.87 -2.87 -21.05
C ASP A 446 9.54 -4.21 -21.37
N VAL A 447 10.58 -4.59 -20.61
CA VAL A 447 11.28 -5.87 -20.81
C VAL A 447 10.35 -7.04 -20.49
N PHE A 448 9.56 -6.94 -19.43
CA PHE A 448 8.55 -7.95 -19.09
C PHE A 448 7.51 -8.11 -20.22
N ALA A 449 6.97 -7.01 -20.75
CA ALA A 449 5.94 -7.03 -21.78
C ALA A 449 6.46 -7.58 -23.11
N LYS A 450 7.70 -7.23 -23.50
CA LYS A 450 8.35 -7.68 -24.73
C LYS A 450 8.93 -9.09 -24.62
N ARG A 451 9.13 -9.61 -23.39
CA ARG A 451 9.76 -10.91 -23.08
C ARG A 451 11.16 -11.01 -23.71
N GLU A 452 11.95 -9.96 -23.57
CA GLU A 452 13.28 -9.85 -24.19
C GLU A 452 14.39 -10.34 -23.25
N ASP A 453 15.35 -11.12 -23.79
CA ASP A 453 16.62 -11.38 -23.14
C ASP A 453 17.53 -10.15 -23.25
N VAL A 454 17.92 -9.57 -22.11
CA VAL A 454 18.82 -8.44 -22.02
C VAL A 454 20.01 -8.82 -21.16
N ALA A 455 21.21 -8.75 -21.71
CA ALA A 455 22.45 -9.10 -21.00
C ALA A 455 22.52 -8.42 -19.61
N HIS A 456 22.80 -9.20 -18.57
CA HIS A 456 22.92 -8.75 -17.18
C HIS A 456 21.65 -8.12 -16.57
N PHE A 457 20.48 -8.26 -17.24
CA PHE A 457 19.23 -7.69 -16.78
C PHE A 457 18.07 -8.68 -16.83
N SER A 458 17.93 -9.46 -17.89
CA SER A 458 16.82 -10.39 -18.02
C SER A 458 17.16 -11.65 -18.81
N HIS A 459 16.46 -12.77 -18.47
CA HIS A 459 16.58 -14.05 -19.15
C HIS A 459 15.22 -14.73 -19.24
N LEU A 460 14.90 -15.28 -20.41
CA LEU A 460 13.67 -16.02 -20.67
C LEU A 460 13.94 -17.53 -20.66
N ALA A 461 13.91 -18.13 -19.47
CA ALA A 461 14.20 -19.54 -19.27
C ALA A 461 13.05 -20.44 -19.72
N ASP A 462 13.37 -21.57 -20.31
CA ASP A 462 12.39 -22.61 -20.62
C ASP A 462 12.22 -23.61 -19.47
N TYR A 463 11.24 -24.52 -19.61
CA TYR A 463 10.94 -25.54 -18.59
C TYR A 463 12.13 -26.46 -18.31
N ALA A 464 12.91 -26.84 -19.34
CA ALA A 464 14.03 -27.79 -19.19
C ALA A 464 15.12 -27.13 -18.29
N GLU A 465 15.47 -25.89 -18.57
CA GLU A 465 16.43 -25.13 -17.79
C GLU A 465 16.00 -24.99 -16.32
N ILE A 466 14.71 -24.69 -16.06
CA ILE A 466 14.17 -24.56 -14.69
C ILE A 466 14.18 -25.92 -13.99
N SER A 467 13.85 -27.00 -14.69
CA SER A 467 13.85 -28.35 -14.12
C SER A 467 15.27 -28.84 -13.80
N GLU A 468 16.26 -28.54 -14.64
CA GLU A 468 17.68 -28.82 -14.39
C GLU A 468 18.23 -28.07 -13.17
N ASN A 469 17.68 -26.94 -12.85
CA ASN A 469 17.98 -26.15 -11.64
C ASN A 469 17.08 -26.51 -10.43
N ASP A 470 16.51 -27.73 -10.37
CA ASP A 470 15.66 -28.21 -9.26
C ASP A 470 14.50 -27.27 -8.90
N PHE A 471 13.90 -26.63 -9.90
CA PHE A 471 12.83 -25.65 -9.70
C PHE A 471 13.22 -24.47 -8.78
N ASN A 472 14.51 -24.13 -8.76
CA ASN A 472 14.99 -22.89 -8.17
C ASN A 472 14.52 -21.73 -9.06
N LEU A 473 13.85 -20.73 -8.47
CA LEU A 473 13.33 -19.55 -9.17
C LEU A 473 14.08 -18.26 -8.77
N SER A 474 15.27 -18.37 -8.15
CA SER A 474 16.09 -17.20 -7.87
C SER A 474 16.59 -16.56 -9.15
N VAL A 475 16.39 -15.27 -9.31
CA VAL A 475 16.81 -14.53 -10.50
C VAL A 475 18.30 -14.68 -10.76
N SER A 476 19.14 -14.67 -9.72
CA SER A 476 20.59 -14.83 -9.82
C SER A 476 21.06 -16.20 -10.36
N THR A 477 20.15 -17.18 -10.48
CA THR A 477 20.43 -18.49 -11.12
C THR A 477 20.41 -18.35 -12.64
N TYR A 478 19.65 -17.42 -13.19
CA TYR A 478 19.36 -17.28 -14.62
C TYR A 478 19.96 -16.00 -15.22
N VAL A 479 20.11 -14.95 -14.43
CA VAL A 479 20.67 -13.66 -14.88
C VAL A 479 22.06 -13.47 -14.25
N GLU A 480 23.11 -13.55 -15.08
CA GLU A 480 24.47 -13.30 -14.63
C GLU A 480 24.67 -11.80 -14.35
N PRO A 481 25.15 -11.42 -13.16
CA PRO A 481 25.49 -10.02 -12.90
C PRO A 481 26.65 -9.54 -13.77
N GLU A 482 26.62 -8.27 -14.13
CA GLU A 482 27.74 -7.64 -14.82
C GLU A 482 29.03 -7.73 -13.98
N ASP A 483 30.11 -8.23 -14.57
CA ASP A 483 31.41 -8.27 -13.91
C ASP A 483 32.03 -6.85 -13.89
N THR A 484 31.73 -6.12 -12.82
CA THR A 484 32.26 -4.76 -12.58
C THR A 484 33.63 -4.76 -11.92
N ARG A 485 34.27 -5.94 -11.71
CA ARG A 485 35.60 -5.99 -11.12
C ARG A 485 36.60 -5.33 -12.08
N GLU A 486 37.38 -4.37 -11.56
CA GLU A 486 38.48 -3.82 -12.30
C GLU A 486 39.41 -4.96 -12.73
N LYS A 487 39.68 -5.06 -14.03
CA LYS A 487 40.75 -5.96 -14.53
C LYS A 487 42.06 -5.43 -14.04
N ILE A 488 42.52 -5.95 -12.90
CA ILE A 488 43.81 -5.57 -12.31
C ILE A 488 44.91 -6.09 -13.24
N ASP A 489 45.60 -5.17 -13.86
CA ASP A 489 46.85 -5.50 -14.54
C ASP A 489 47.97 -5.75 -13.51
N ILE A 490 48.15 -7.05 -13.21
CA ILE A 490 49.13 -7.51 -12.20
C ILE A 490 50.52 -7.00 -12.52
N LYS A 491 50.87 -6.83 -13.80
CA LYS A 491 52.19 -6.32 -14.20
C LYS A 491 52.34 -4.85 -13.84
N LYS A 492 51.32 -4.05 -14.12
CA LYS A 492 51.31 -2.62 -13.78
C LYS A 492 51.32 -2.44 -12.27
N LEU A 493 50.50 -3.20 -11.52
CA LEU A 493 50.44 -3.15 -10.06
C LEU A 493 51.80 -3.54 -9.43
N ASN A 494 52.44 -4.59 -9.93
CA ASN A 494 53.78 -4.98 -9.46
C ASN A 494 54.86 -3.90 -9.74
N THR A 495 54.75 -3.19 -10.86
CA THR A 495 55.64 -2.06 -11.15
C THR A 495 55.40 -0.92 -10.16
N GLU A 496 54.15 -0.54 -9.92
CA GLU A 496 53.81 0.50 -8.95
C GLU A 496 54.24 0.14 -7.53
N ILE A 497 54.07 -1.14 -7.11
CA ILE A 497 54.57 -1.63 -5.82
C ILE A 497 56.09 -1.52 -5.73
N ALA A 498 56.81 -1.90 -6.78
CA ALA A 498 58.28 -1.79 -6.80
C ALA A 498 58.76 -0.34 -6.67
N GLU A 499 58.07 0.59 -7.35
CA GLU A 499 58.36 2.03 -7.26
C GLU A 499 58.10 2.60 -5.87
N ILE A 500 56.98 2.20 -5.23
CA ILE A 500 56.64 2.61 -3.86
C ILE A 500 57.66 2.06 -2.84
N VAL A 501 58.05 0.79 -2.97
CA VAL A 501 59.07 0.18 -2.10
C VAL A 501 60.44 0.84 -2.25
N ALA A 502 60.85 1.15 -3.48
CA ALA A 502 62.08 1.89 -3.73
C ALA A 502 62.05 3.29 -3.10
N ARG A 503 60.95 4.00 -3.20
CA ARG A 503 60.77 5.32 -2.59
C ARG A 503 60.75 5.24 -1.05
N GLU A 504 60.13 4.22 -0.48
CA GLU A 504 60.14 3.96 0.96
C GLU A 504 61.57 3.73 1.49
N GLN A 505 62.38 2.96 0.76
CA GLN A 505 63.79 2.71 1.13
C GLN A 505 64.64 4.00 1.13
N VAL A 506 64.42 4.87 0.16
CA VAL A 506 65.09 6.18 0.10
C VAL A 506 64.70 7.04 1.30
N LEU A 507 63.40 7.18 1.58
CA LEU A 507 62.92 7.96 2.72
C LEU A 507 63.40 7.41 4.05
N ARG A 508 63.48 6.09 4.19
CA ARG A 508 63.99 5.43 5.39
C ARG A 508 65.47 5.73 5.61
N SER A 509 66.29 5.69 4.53
CA SER A 509 67.69 6.07 4.55
C SER A 509 67.94 7.56 4.88
N GLU A 510 67.05 8.45 4.45
CA GLU A 510 67.10 9.88 4.82
C GLU A 510 66.75 10.10 6.30
N ILE A 511 65.73 9.39 6.82
CA ILE A 511 65.39 9.42 8.25
C ILE A 511 66.56 8.90 9.10
N ASP A 512 67.19 7.78 8.71
CA ASP A 512 68.34 7.23 9.42
C ASP A 512 69.52 8.22 9.49
N LYS A 513 69.78 9.01 8.42
CA LYS A 513 70.77 10.08 8.41
C LYS A 513 70.42 11.20 9.40
N ILE A 514 69.16 11.62 9.44
CA ILE A 514 68.71 12.67 10.35
C ILE A 514 68.82 12.18 11.83
N ILE A 515 68.48 10.92 12.09
CA ILE A 515 68.62 10.35 13.44
C ILE A 515 70.10 10.36 13.89
N VAL A 516 71.03 9.97 13.00
CA VAL A 516 72.47 10.03 13.30
C VAL A 516 72.96 11.46 13.57
N GLU A 517 72.42 12.46 12.89
CA GLU A 517 72.74 13.88 13.13
C GLU A 517 72.19 14.43 14.44
N ILE A 518 71.11 13.83 14.97
CA ILE A 518 70.49 14.26 16.24
C ILE A 518 71.15 13.53 17.45
N GLU A 519 71.69 12.34 17.24
CA GLU A 519 72.38 11.55 18.27
C GLU A 519 73.83 11.98 18.52
N VAL A 520 74.39 12.94 17.77
CA VAL A 520 75.70 13.57 17.96
C VAL A 520 75.51 14.93 18.64
#